data_68fcf363b779e45074a7338da5664f3c
#
_entry.id   68fcf363b779e45074a7338da5664f3c
#
_cell.length_a   1.000
_cell.length_b   1.000
_cell.length_c   1.000
_cell.angle_alpha   90.00
_cell.angle_beta   90.00
_cell.angle_gamma   90.00
#
_symmetry.space_group_name_H-M   'P 1'
#
loop_
_entity.id
_entity.type
_entity.pdbx_description
1 polymer ?
#
loop_
_entity_poly.entity_id
_entity_poly.type
_entity_poly.pdbx_seq_one_letter_code
_entity_poly.pdbx_strand_id
1 'polypeptide(L)'
;MFRLADVPVRHAPADPGDVVSGAPTLGTTPLTTLGDTGVEIGVWEMSVGAVRDVEVDEVFVVLAGSAVISVSDSSVSVGPGDLVRLTAGTATTWEVTSPIRKLYVA
;
A
#
# COMPACT_ATOMS: atom_id res chain seq x y z
N MET A 1 -14.25 17.34 -1.28
CA MET A 1 -14.04 16.60 -0.02
C MET A 1 -14.26 15.11 -0.31
N PHE A 2 -13.37 14.25 0.21
CA PHE A 2 -13.49 12.80 0.09
C PHE A 2 -13.71 12.18 1.46
N ARG A 3 -14.69 11.29 1.57
CA ARG A 3 -14.86 10.46 2.75
C ARG A 3 -14.10 9.14 2.52
N LEU A 4 -12.94 9.02 3.13
CA LEU A 4 -11.98 7.95 2.79
C LEU A 4 -12.55 6.54 2.97
N ALA A 5 -13.42 6.35 3.97
CA ALA A 5 -14.04 5.04 4.19
C ALA A 5 -14.97 4.60 3.05
N ASP A 6 -15.49 5.57 2.27
CA ASP A 6 -16.48 5.34 1.22
C ASP A 6 -15.85 5.28 -0.18
N VAL A 7 -14.54 5.52 -0.31
CA VAL A 7 -13.85 5.48 -1.60
C VAL A 7 -13.77 4.01 -2.08
N PRO A 8 -14.38 3.68 -3.23
CA PRO A 8 -14.28 2.34 -3.78
C PRO A 8 -12.91 2.10 -4.40
N VAL A 9 -12.38 0.89 -4.22
CA VAL A 9 -11.14 0.44 -4.85
C VAL A 9 -11.42 -0.84 -5.63
N ARG A 10 -11.16 -0.80 -6.93
CA ARG A 10 -11.27 -1.98 -7.79
C ARG A 10 -9.99 -2.80 -7.69
N HIS A 11 -10.12 -4.06 -7.33
CA HIS A 11 -9.00 -4.99 -7.22
C HIS A 11 -8.78 -5.76 -8.52
N ALA A 12 -7.52 -6.10 -8.76
CA ALA A 12 -7.08 -7.07 -9.76
C ALA A 12 -6.05 -8.00 -9.10
N PRO A 13 -5.86 -9.23 -9.63
CA PRO A 13 -4.81 -10.11 -9.13
C PRO A 13 -3.45 -9.42 -9.20
N ALA A 14 -2.62 -9.63 -8.16
CA ALA A 14 -1.22 -9.20 -8.19
C ALA A 14 -0.50 -9.88 -9.36
N ASP A 15 0.53 -9.20 -9.89
CA ASP A 15 1.39 -9.80 -10.92
C ASP A 15 2.01 -11.10 -10.38
N PRO A 16 1.84 -12.25 -11.07
CA PRO A 16 2.36 -13.52 -10.60
C PRO A 16 3.87 -13.49 -10.32
N GLY A 17 4.63 -12.66 -11.03
CA GLY A 17 6.07 -12.49 -10.82
C GLY A 17 6.41 -11.84 -9.48
N ASP A 18 5.48 -11.12 -8.88
CA ASP A 18 5.67 -10.43 -7.60
C ASP A 18 5.11 -11.21 -6.41
N VAL A 19 4.30 -12.22 -6.64
CA VAL A 19 3.65 -12.97 -5.56
C VAL A 19 4.65 -13.86 -4.85
N VAL A 20 4.71 -13.74 -3.52
CA VAL A 20 5.49 -14.59 -2.62
C VAL A 20 4.64 -15.72 -2.08
N SER A 21 3.42 -15.40 -1.66
CA SER A 21 2.47 -16.40 -1.13
C SER A 21 1.03 -15.94 -1.29
N GLY A 22 0.12 -16.92 -1.32
CA GLY A 22 -1.31 -16.68 -1.46
C GLY A 22 -1.71 -16.26 -2.88
N ALA A 23 -2.91 -15.71 -2.98
CA ALA A 23 -3.45 -15.18 -4.24
C ALA A 23 -3.96 -13.74 -3.98
N PRO A 24 -3.08 -12.80 -3.61
CA PRO A 24 -3.52 -11.46 -3.25
C PRO A 24 -4.05 -10.69 -4.46
N THR A 25 -5.03 -9.85 -4.19
CA THR A 25 -5.52 -8.83 -5.12
C THR A 25 -5.21 -7.46 -4.55
N LEU A 26 -5.01 -6.49 -5.42
CA LEU A 26 -4.73 -5.13 -5.01
C LEU A 26 -5.32 -4.13 -5.99
N GLY A 27 -5.41 -2.89 -5.58
CA GLY A 27 -5.92 -1.82 -6.42
C GLY A 27 -5.63 -0.45 -5.82
N THR A 28 -5.77 0.55 -6.69
CA THR A 28 -5.50 1.94 -6.35
C THR A 28 -6.62 2.82 -6.88
N THR A 29 -7.07 3.77 -6.07
CA THR A 29 -7.99 4.83 -6.50
C THR A 29 -7.32 6.17 -6.26
N PRO A 30 -6.77 6.83 -7.29
CA PRO A 30 -6.29 8.20 -7.16
C PRO A 30 -7.44 9.15 -6.84
N LEU A 31 -7.20 10.09 -5.93
CA LEU A 31 -8.21 11.07 -5.51
C LEU A 31 -7.91 12.48 -6.01
N THR A 32 -6.69 12.94 -5.83
CA THR A 32 -6.31 14.32 -6.16
C THR A 32 -4.81 14.46 -6.30
N THR A 33 -4.37 15.57 -6.86
CA THR A 33 -2.97 15.97 -6.95
C THR A 33 -2.80 17.34 -6.31
N LEU A 34 -1.57 17.64 -5.86
CA LEU A 34 -1.24 18.93 -5.27
C LEU A 34 -0.63 19.86 -6.34
N GLY A 35 -1.47 20.61 -7.02
CA GLY A 35 -1.05 21.59 -8.04
C GLY A 35 -0.11 20.96 -9.08
N ASP A 36 1.00 21.63 -9.35
CA ASP A 36 2.00 21.19 -10.34
C ASP A 36 3.15 20.39 -9.72
N THR A 37 3.00 19.93 -8.48
CA THR A 37 4.10 19.25 -7.75
C THR A 37 4.34 17.83 -8.23
N GLY A 38 3.38 17.22 -8.93
CA GLY A 38 3.38 15.79 -9.26
C GLY A 38 2.98 14.89 -8.09
N VAL A 39 2.68 15.46 -6.92
CA VAL A 39 2.26 14.68 -5.74
C VAL A 39 0.81 14.26 -5.89
N GLU A 40 0.58 12.95 -5.82
CA GLU A 40 -0.74 12.33 -5.88
C GLU A 40 -1.15 11.83 -4.50
N ILE A 41 -2.42 11.99 -4.20
CA ILE A 41 -3.05 11.46 -2.98
C ILE A 41 -4.15 10.51 -3.39
N GLY A 42 -4.18 9.33 -2.79
CA GLY A 42 -5.18 8.32 -3.12
C GLY A 42 -5.31 7.24 -2.07
N VAL A 43 -6.11 6.24 -2.39
CA VAL A 43 -6.35 5.07 -1.55
C VAL A 43 -5.87 3.82 -2.27
N TRP A 44 -5.17 2.97 -1.56
CA TRP A 44 -4.68 1.68 -2.04
C TRP A 44 -5.12 0.57 -1.09
N GLU A 45 -5.46 -0.58 -1.66
CA GLU A 45 -5.86 -1.76 -0.92
C GLU A 45 -5.15 -3.00 -1.40
N MET A 46 -4.97 -3.97 -0.50
CA MET A 46 -4.49 -5.30 -0.84
C MET A 46 -5.16 -6.34 0.08
N SER A 47 -5.56 -7.46 -0.50
CA SER A 47 -6.06 -8.60 0.24
C SER A 47 -4.93 -9.43 0.87
N VAL A 48 -5.29 -10.40 1.72
CA VAL A 48 -4.32 -11.27 2.39
C VAL A 48 -3.44 -12.01 1.39
N GLY A 49 -2.15 -12.04 1.68
CA GLY A 49 -1.10 -12.66 0.86
C GLY A 49 0.19 -11.87 0.95
N ALA A 50 1.21 -12.29 0.22
CA ALA A 50 2.50 -11.61 0.23
C ALA A 50 2.99 -11.33 -1.18
N VAL A 51 3.54 -10.11 -1.37
CA VAL A 51 4.11 -9.65 -2.63
C VAL A 51 5.46 -8.98 -2.40
N ARG A 52 6.32 -9.03 -3.43
CA ARG A 52 7.52 -8.18 -3.52
C ARG A 52 7.16 -6.90 -4.25
N ASP A 53 7.85 -5.83 -3.88
CA ASP A 53 7.71 -4.55 -4.55
C ASP A 53 9.03 -3.79 -4.55
N VAL A 54 9.17 -2.87 -5.49
CA VAL A 54 10.20 -1.84 -5.49
C VAL A 54 9.48 -0.51 -5.32
N GLU A 55 9.74 0.17 -4.22
CA GLU A 55 8.95 1.31 -3.79
C GLU A 55 9.25 2.57 -4.60
N VAL A 56 8.25 3.45 -4.67
CA VAL A 56 8.41 4.87 -5.03
C VAL A 56 8.56 5.69 -3.75
N ASP A 57 8.93 6.96 -3.88
CA ASP A 57 8.87 7.88 -2.74
C ASP A 57 7.43 8.06 -2.30
N GLU A 58 7.13 7.69 -1.07
CA GLU A 58 5.79 7.63 -0.57
C GLU A 58 5.74 7.83 0.94
N VAL A 59 4.68 8.49 1.38
CA VAL A 59 4.22 8.45 2.77
C VAL A 59 2.82 7.89 2.76
N PHE A 60 2.51 6.97 3.67
CA PHE A 60 1.13 6.50 3.79
C PHE A 60 0.69 6.35 5.24
N VAL A 61 -0.61 6.41 5.44
CA VAL A 61 -1.27 6.11 6.72
C VAL A 61 -2.16 4.89 6.53
N VAL A 62 -2.03 3.91 7.41
CA VAL A 62 -2.91 2.75 7.40
C VAL A 62 -4.27 3.15 7.95
N LEU A 63 -5.32 2.88 7.18
CA LEU A 63 -6.71 3.17 7.56
C LEU A 63 -7.40 1.94 8.14
N ALA A 64 -7.08 0.76 7.64
CA ALA A 64 -7.67 -0.51 8.07
C ALA A 64 -6.73 -1.66 7.73
N GLY A 65 -6.87 -2.78 8.45
CA GLY A 65 -6.09 -3.97 8.19
C GLY A 65 -4.69 -3.93 8.79
N SER A 66 -3.86 -4.89 8.40
CA SER A 66 -2.51 -5.04 8.95
C SER A 66 -1.58 -5.74 7.97
N ALA A 67 -0.30 -5.43 8.06
CA ALA A 67 0.74 -6.06 7.26
C ALA A 67 2.07 -6.08 8.01
N VAL A 68 2.96 -6.96 7.56
CA VAL A 68 4.38 -6.92 7.92
C VAL A 68 5.16 -6.50 6.68
N ILE A 69 5.90 -5.42 6.79
CA ILE A 69 6.75 -4.90 5.70
C ILE A 69 8.20 -5.22 6.04
N SER A 70 8.86 -5.95 5.15
CA SER A 70 10.26 -6.34 5.32
C SER A 70 11.14 -5.62 4.32
N VAL A 71 12.28 -5.12 4.82
CA VAL A 71 13.37 -4.52 4.03
C VAL A 71 14.67 -5.15 4.49
N SER A 72 15.34 -5.90 3.61
CA SER A 72 16.53 -6.68 3.96
C SER A 72 16.26 -7.57 5.18
N ASP A 73 17.04 -7.40 6.27
CA ASP A 73 16.92 -8.19 7.50
C ASP A 73 15.94 -7.59 8.52
N SER A 74 15.35 -6.45 8.20
CA SER A 74 14.45 -5.74 9.10
C SER A 74 13.00 -5.91 8.67
N SER A 75 12.10 -5.97 9.63
CA SER A 75 10.66 -5.97 9.37
C SER A 75 9.93 -5.12 10.39
N VAL A 76 8.80 -4.58 9.97
CA VAL A 76 7.91 -3.78 10.81
C VAL A 76 6.47 -4.22 10.60
N SER A 77 5.73 -4.35 11.70
CA SER A 77 4.29 -4.59 11.65
C SER A 77 3.58 -3.25 11.66
N VAL A 78 2.62 -3.08 10.76
CA VAL A 78 1.84 -1.86 10.63
C VAL A 78 0.36 -2.15 10.73
N GLY A 79 -0.39 -1.20 11.28
CA GLY A 79 -1.82 -1.28 11.48
C GLY A 79 -2.47 0.10 11.47
N PRO A 80 -3.79 0.19 11.71
CA PRO A 80 -4.54 1.45 11.61
C PRO A 80 -3.91 2.57 12.44
N GLY A 81 -3.73 3.74 11.81
CA GLY A 81 -3.14 4.91 12.44
C GLY A 81 -1.63 5.02 12.30
N ASP A 82 -0.95 3.99 11.78
CA ASP A 82 0.49 4.05 11.56
C ASP A 82 0.80 4.86 10.30
N LEU A 83 1.79 5.74 10.41
CA LEU A 83 2.35 6.48 9.29
C LEU A 83 3.69 5.85 8.91
N VAL A 84 3.85 5.55 7.63
CA VAL A 84 5.05 4.88 7.10
C VAL A 84 5.65 5.71 5.98
N ARG A 85 6.98 5.86 6.00
CA ARG A 85 7.75 6.49 4.93
C ARG A 85 8.48 5.40 4.14
N LEU A 86 8.26 5.36 2.82
CA LEU A 86 9.02 4.49 1.91
C LEU A 86 9.84 5.34 0.96
N THR A 87 11.07 4.92 0.73
CA THR A 87 12.02 5.63 -0.15
C THR A 87 12.08 4.94 -1.51
N ALA A 88 12.11 5.73 -2.58
CA ALA A 88 12.21 5.22 -3.95
C ALA A 88 13.39 4.25 -4.11
N GLY A 89 13.15 3.16 -4.82
CA GLY A 89 14.14 2.13 -5.10
C GLY A 89 14.33 1.09 -4.00
N THR A 90 13.66 1.23 -2.86
CA THR A 90 13.73 0.24 -1.77
C THR A 90 12.96 -1.01 -2.17
N ALA A 91 13.63 -2.17 -2.13
CA ALA A 91 12.98 -3.45 -2.32
C ALA A 91 12.33 -3.90 -1.02
N THR A 92 11.03 -4.20 -1.09
CA THR A 92 10.23 -4.60 0.06
C THR A 92 9.53 -5.92 -0.20
N THR A 93 9.13 -6.58 0.88
CA THR A 93 8.13 -7.65 0.86
C THR A 93 7.01 -7.25 1.79
N TRP A 94 5.79 -7.28 1.26
CA TRP A 94 4.57 -7.00 2.02
C TRP A 94 3.85 -8.30 2.31
N GLU A 95 3.70 -8.63 3.57
CA GLU A 95 2.85 -9.74 4.01
C GLU A 95 1.61 -9.16 4.65
N VAL A 96 0.51 -9.15 3.91
CA VAL A 96 -0.78 -8.66 4.41
C VAL A 96 -1.44 -9.76 5.22
N THR A 97 -1.67 -9.49 6.50
CA THR A 97 -2.24 -10.44 7.47
C THR A 97 -3.74 -10.24 7.68
N SER A 98 -4.22 -9.03 7.43
CA SER A 98 -5.64 -8.68 7.35
C SER A 98 -5.80 -7.67 6.21
N PRO A 99 -6.85 -7.74 5.39
CA PRO A 99 -6.98 -6.86 4.23
C PRO A 99 -6.66 -5.42 4.59
N ILE A 100 -5.66 -4.85 3.92
CA ILE A 100 -5.11 -3.53 4.26
C ILE A 100 -5.66 -2.46 3.33
N ARG A 101 -5.91 -1.29 3.91
CA ARG A 101 -6.31 -0.07 3.21
C ARG A 101 -5.44 1.07 3.71
N LYS A 102 -4.84 1.81 2.80
CA LYS A 102 -3.98 2.95 3.15
C LYS A 102 -4.34 4.19 2.35
N LEU A 103 -4.13 5.36 2.97
CA LEU A 103 -4.07 6.65 2.28
C LEU A 103 -2.60 6.90 1.93
N TYR A 104 -2.30 7.05 0.65
CA TYR A 104 -0.94 7.33 0.21
C TYR A 104 -0.79 8.75 -0.28
N VAL A 105 0.43 9.27 -0.15
CA VAL A 105 0.92 10.54 -0.70
C VAL A 105 2.22 10.22 -1.42
N ALA A 106 2.18 10.33 -2.73
CA ALA A 106 3.33 9.90 -3.53
C ALA A 106 3.59 10.80 -4.74
#